data_0abe3f25c82187c0c38a4757340c9bf9
#
_entry.id   0abe3f25c82187c0c38a4757340c9bf9
#
_cell.length_a   1.000
_cell.length_b   1.000
_cell.length_c   1.000
_cell.angle_alpha   90.00
_cell.angle_beta   90.00
_cell.angle_gamma   90.00
#
_symmetry.space_group_name_H-M   'P 1'
#
loop_
_entity.id
_entity.type
_entity.pdbx_description
1 polymer ?
#
loop_
_entity_poly.entity_id
_entity_poly.type
_entity_poly.pdbx_seq_one_letter_code
_entity_poly.pdbx_strand_id
1 'polypeptide(L)'
;MPDFRYGHAAAQDWKQAAEACITQLGQGPASLGFLYVTDLLADHLGDILAHFRSRTGIPHWVGTVGIGVCATGREYLDEAAIAAMAGDFEPDSFRVFSGVASAADVDNVALKCGGATPNFAIVHADPHNRHVADLVSRLAGRVESGFLVGGLTSSRRQNLQVADGVVEGGLSGVSFADNVTVATRLTQGCSPLGPKHVVTASQQNVIISLDGRAALDVFKEDIGESLARDLNRIGGQVFAGLPIAGSDTGDYLVRNLVGIDPANRLIAIGELLQPGASVMFCRRDTKTANEDMTRMLESIRKGMFSRPRGGVYYSCVGRGASLFGPDSEELKMIREALGEFPLVGFFCNGEISHNRLYGYTGVLTLFV
;
A
#
# COMPACT_ATOMS: atom_id res chain seq x y z
N MET A 1 -6.50 -7.99 -23.82
CA MET A 1 -5.78 -7.79 -22.55
C MET A 1 -4.47 -7.13 -22.84
N PRO A 2 -4.06 -6.11 -22.10
CA PRO A 2 -2.84 -5.36 -22.38
C PRO A 2 -1.59 -6.21 -22.29
N ASP A 3 -0.61 -5.97 -23.16
CA ASP A 3 0.74 -6.48 -23.01
C ASP A 3 1.53 -5.47 -22.19
N PHE A 4 2.16 -5.93 -21.11
CA PHE A 4 2.90 -5.07 -20.21
C PHE A 4 4.39 -5.12 -20.49
N ARG A 5 5.03 -3.97 -20.33
CA ARG A 5 6.48 -3.78 -20.40
C ARG A 5 6.92 -3.02 -19.17
N TYR A 6 8.14 -3.21 -18.74
CA TYR A 6 8.67 -2.54 -17.56
C TYR A 6 10.14 -2.18 -17.72
N GLY A 7 10.57 -1.26 -16.91
CA GLY A 7 11.97 -0.89 -16.75
C GLY A 7 12.18 -0.29 -15.38
N HIS A 8 13.39 -0.41 -14.87
CA HIS A 8 13.78 0.23 -13.61
C HIS A 8 15.28 0.51 -13.61
N ALA A 9 15.67 1.58 -12.96
CA ALA A 9 17.08 1.94 -12.86
C ALA A 9 17.34 2.82 -11.64
N ALA A 10 18.54 2.69 -11.09
CA ALA A 10 19.06 3.58 -10.05
C ALA A 10 20.21 4.41 -10.61
N ALA A 11 20.16 5.72 -10.39
CA ALA A 11 21.25 6.66 -10.63
C ALA A 11 20.98 7.97 -9.87
N GLN A 12 22.04 8.64 -9.41
CA GLN A 12 21.92 9.94 -8.74
C GLN A 12 21.41 11.04 -9.69
N ASP A 13 21.81 10.98 -10.96
CA ASP A 13 21.28 11.84 -12.01
C ASP A 13 19.94 11.26 -12.52
N TRP A 14 18.87 12.04 -12.37
CA TRP A 14 17.54 11.61 -12.76
C TRP A 14 17.40 11.30 -14.26
N LYS A 15 18.15 12.01 -15.14
CA LYS A 15 18.11 11.76 -16.59
C LYS A 15 18.72 10.43 -16.92
N GLN A 16 19.83 10.08 -16.26
CA GLN A 16 20.47 8.80 -16.42
C GLN A 16 19.55 7.66 -15.95
N ALA A 17 18.90 7.80 -14.79
CA ALA A 17 17.94 6.83 -14.29
C ALA A 17 16.74 6.69 -15.25
N ALA A 18 16.19 7.81 -15.72
CA ALA A 18 15.04 7.82 -16.64
C ALA A 18 15.39 7.17 -18.00
N GLU A 19 16.51 7.51 -18.62
CA GLU A 19 16.93 6.92 -19.90
C GLU A 19 17.20 5.41 -19.79
N ALA A 20 17.84 4.97 -18.70
CA ALA A 20 18.08 3.55 -18.48
C ALA A 20 16.76 2.78 -18.27
N CYS A 21 15.82 3.36 -17.52
CA CYS A 21 14.48 2.81 -17.31
C CYS A 21 13.68 2.76 -18.63
N ILE A 22 13.65 3.83 -19.42
CA ILE A 22 12.97 3.90 -20.72
C ILE A 22 13.58 2.91 -21.74
N THR A 23 14.89 2.75 -21.72
CA THR A 23 15.58 1.76 -22.59
C THR A 23 15.12 0.33 -22.30
N GLN A 24 14.97 -0.03 -21.01
CA GLN A 24 14.45 -1.34 -20.61
C GLN A 24 12.95 -1.49 -20.93
N LEU A 25 12.17 -0.41 -20.70
CA LEU A 25 10.75 -0.38 -21.05
C LEU A 25 10.52 -0.67 -22.53
N GLY A 26 11.44 -0.25 -23.39
CA GLY A 26 11.40 -0.48 -24.83
C GLY A 26 10.29 0.30 -25.54
N GLN A 27 10.10 -0.04 -26.83
CA GLN A 27 9.10 0.59 -27.70
C GLN A 27 7.92 -0.35 -27.94
N GLY A 28 6.74 0.19 -28.21
CA GLY A 28 5.52 -0.54 -28.55
C GLY A 28 4.27 0.21 -28.09
N PRO A 29 3.08 -0.26 -28.47
CA PRO A 29 1.84 0.38 -28.06
C PRO A 29 1.68 0.35 -26.54
N ALA A 30 1.25 1.47 -25.98
CA ALA A 30 0.81 1.58 -24.58
C ALA A 30 -0.06 2.83 -24.43
N SER A 31 -1.15 2.70 -23.71
CA SER A 31 -2.10 3.78 -23.43
C SER A 31 -1.95 4.32 -22.00
N LEU A 32 -1.44 3.51 -21.06
CA LEU A 32 -1.27 3.85 -19.66
C LEU A 32 0.10 3.40 -19.14
N GLY A 33 0.79 4.30 -18.44
CA GLY A 33 2.02 4.02 -17.71
C GLY A 33 1.86 4.19 -16.20
N PHE A 34 2.58 3.37 -15.45
CA PHE A 34 2.75 3.45 -14.01
C PHE A 34 4.18 3.92 -13.74
N LEU A 35 4.35 4.97 -12.93
CA LEU A 35 5.65 5.60 -12.68
C LEU A 35 5.85 5.78 -11.18
N TYR A 36 6.82 5.08 -10.62
CA TYR A 36 7.21 5.19 -9.22
C TYR A 36 8.64 5.70 -9.13
N VAL A 37 8.86 6.71 -8.29
CA VAL A 37 10.14 7.41 -8.18
C VAL A 37 10.51 7.51 -6.71
N THR A 38 11.78 7.26 -6.38
CA THR A 38 12.20 7.46 -4.98
C THR A 38 12.23 8.93 -4.61
N ASP A 39 11.95 9.23 -3.35
CA ASP A 39 11.86 10.60 -2.81
C ASP A 39 13.16 11.42 -2.97
N LEU A 40 14.29 10.74 -3.19
CA LEU A 40 15.57 11.38 -3.54
C LEU A 40 15.53 12.11 -4.89
N LEU A 41 14.62 11.73 -5.79
CA LEU A 41 14.40 12.36 -7.10
C LEU A 41 13.09 13.18 -7.15
N ALA A 42 12.40 13.38 -6.03
CA ALA A 42 11.08 14.02 -5.99
C ALA A 42 11.07 15.43 -6.60
N ASP A 43 12.14 16.22 -6.38
CA ASP A 43 12.27 17.57 -6.91
C ASP A 43 12.28 17.60 -8.46
N HIS A 44 12.54 16.48 -9.11
CA HIS A 44 12.58 16.31 -10.56
C HIS A 44 11.39 15.54 -11.14
N LEU A 45 10.36 15.22 -10.31
CA LEU A 45 9.24 14.37 -10.77
C LEU A 45 8.55 14.93 -12.03
N GLY A 46 8.39 16.26 -12.12
CA GLY A 46 7.81 16.91 -13.28
C GLY A 46 8.66 16.73 -14.55
N ASP A 47 9.97 16.90 -14.43
CA ASP A 47 10.92 16.73 -15.53
C ASP A 47 10.98 15.26 -15.96
N ILE A 48 10.99 14.32 -14.99
CA ILE A 48 10.96 12.88 -15.23
C ILE A 48 9.69 12.50 -16.02
N LEU A 49 8.52 12.95 -15.57
CA LEU A 49 7.25 12.67 -16.25
C LEU A 49 7.23 13.22 -17.67
N ALA A 50 7.68 14.47 -17.86
CA ALA A 50 7.77 15.09 -19.19
C ALA A 50 8.72 14.31 -20.11
N HIS A 51 9.84 13.85 -19.55
CA HIS A 51 10.82 13.06 -20.28
C HIS A 51 10.24 11.70 -20.70
N PHE A 52 9.60 10.96 -19.80
CA PHE A 52 8.91 9.70 -20.12
C PHE A 52 7.88 9.89 -21.23
N ARG A 53 7.02 10.91 -21.13
CA ARG A 53 6.03 11.21 -22.19
C ARG A 53 6.67 11.49 -23.54
N SER A 54 7.69 12.34 -23.56
CA SER A 54 8.39 12.71 -24.79
C SER A 54 9.06 11.52 -25.48
N ARG A 55 9.65 10.60 -24.68
CA ARG A 55 10.43 9.49 -25.19
C ARG A 55 9.60 8.27 -25.56
N THR A 56 8.50 8.03 -24.85
CA THR A 56 7.65 6.84 -25.03
C THR A 56 6.38 7.10 -25.84
N GLY A 57 5.92 8.34 -25.91
CA GLY A 57 4.64 8.70 -26.54
C GLY A 57 3.41 8.24 -25.75
N ILE A 58 3.55 7.67 -24.56
CA ILE A 58 2.44 7.19 -23.73
C ILE A 58 1.67 8.40 -23.19
N PRO A 59 0.33 8.49 -23.47
CA PRO A 59 -0.45 9.68 -23.13
C PRO A 59 -0.76 9.82 -21.66
N HIS A 60 -1.04 8.68 -20.98
CA HIS A 60 -1.51 8.65 -19.60
C HIS A 60 -0.49 8.02 -18.65
N TRP A 61 -0.27 8.68 -17.51
CA TRP A 61 0.64 8.23 -16.48
C TRP A 61 0.05 8.42 -15.10
N VAL A 62 0.18 7.37 -14.26
CA VAL A 62 -0.18 7.41 -12.83
C VAL A 62 0.96 6.89 -11.98
N GLY A 63 1.03 7.31 -10.74
CA GLY A 63 2.08 6.87 -9.83
C GLY A 63 2.30 7.83 -8.67
N THR A 64 3.44 7.70 -8.02
CA THR A 64 3.78 8.52 -6.85
C THR A 64 5.26 8.44 -6.52
N VAL A 65 5.70 9.33 -5.65
CA VAL A 65 6.99 9.18 -4.99
C VAL A 65 6.88 8.21 -3.79
N GLY A 66 7.98 7.53 -3.48
CA GLY A 66 8.10 6.67 -2.31
C GLY A 66 9.50 6.77 -1.70
N ILE A 67 9.67 6.48 -0.40
CA ILE A 67 10.98 6.31 0.22
C ILE A 67 11.78 5.22 -0.51
N GLY A 68 11.06 4.24 -1.05
CA GLY A 68 11.59 3.21 -1.92
C GLY A 68 10.59 2.81 -2.99
N VAL A 69 11.10 2.21 -4.06
CA VAL A 69 10.29 1.66 -5.16
C VAL A 69 10.57 0.18 -5.37
N CYS A 70 9.55 -0.51 -5.86
CA CYS A 70 9.56 -1.94 -6.18
C CYS A 70 9.59 -2.15 -7.69
N ALA A 71 10.36 -3.12 -8.14
CA ALA A 71 10.36 -3.63 -9.50
C ALA A 71 10.45 -5.16 -9.49
N THR A 72 10.33 -5.81 -10.64
CA THR A 72 10.41 -7.28 -10.74
C THR A 72 11.68 -7.83 -10.09
N GLY A 73 11.51 -8.50 -8.93
CA GLY A 73 12.62 -9.12 -8.18
C GLY A 73 13.63 -8.13 -7.56
N ARG A 74 13.33 -6.83 -7.51
CA ARG A 74 14.23 -5.80 -7.00
C ARG A 74 13.51 -4.76 -6.16
N GLU A 75 14.12 -4.39 -5.03
CA GLU A 75 13.77 -3.26 -4.18
C GLU A 75 14.84 -2.18 -4.28
N TYR A 76 14.42 -0.93 -4.29
CA TYR A 76 15.27 0.25 -4.19
C TYR A 76 14.86 1.04 -2.95
N LEU A 77 15.65 0.94 -1.89
CA LEU A 77 15.45 1.65 -0.63
C LEU A 77 16.66 2.56 -0.38
N ASP A 78 16.41 3.81 0.02
CA ASP A 78 17.46 4.81 0.27
C ASP A 78 18.42 5.03 -0.93
N GLU A 79 17.95 4.78 -2.13
CA GLU A 79 18.67 4.86 -3.38
C GLU A 79 17.85 5.67 -4.40
N ALA A 80 18.49 6.57 -5.15
CA ALA A 80 17.82 7.34 -6.19
C ALA A 80 17.46 6.42 -7.36
N ALA A 81 16.17 6.12 -7.53
CA ALA A 81 15.69 5.13 -8.48
C ALA A 81 14.33 5.48 -9.09
N ILE A 82 14.08 4.92 -10.26
CA ILE A 82 12.83 4.99 -11.01
C ILE A 82 12.40 3.57 -11.39
N ALA A 83 11.13 3.24 -11.22
CA ALA A 83 10.49 2.04 -11.73
C ALA A 83 9.25 2.42 -12.54
N ALA A 84 9.15 1.91 -13.76
CA ALA A 84 8.04 2.19 -14.65
C ALA A 84 7.52 0.91 -15.31
N MET A 85 6.20 0.85 -15.51
CA MET A 85 5.51 -0.19 -16.25
C MET A 85 4.51 0.47 -17.19
N ALA A 86 4.33 -0.07 -18.37
CA ALA A 86 3.37 0.44 -19.34
C ALA A 86 2.53 -0.70 -19.93
N GLY A 87 1.25 -0.44 -20.13
CA GLY A 87 0.29 -1.38 -20.73
C GLY A 87 -0.57 -0.73 -21.80
N ASP A 88 -0.95 -1.52 -22.78
CA ASP A 88 -1.87 -1.10 -23.84
C ASP A 88 -3.29 -1.55 -23.50
N PHE A 89 -4.03 -0.67 -22.85
CA PHE A 89 -5.42 -0.89 -22.47
C PHE A 89 -6.36 -0.46 -23.60
N GLU A 90 -7.46 -1.15 -23.75
CA GLU A 90 -8.50 -0.80 -24.71
C GLU A 90 -9.05 0.62 -24.44
N PRO A 91 -9.51 1.34 -25.48
CA PRO A 91 -10.17 2.62 -25.28
C PRO A 91 -11.33 2.51 -24.28
N ASP A 92 -11.49 3.54 -23.45
CA ASP A 92 -12.54 3.63 -22.43
C ASP A 92 -12.50 2.56 -21.31
N SER A 93 -11.46 1.70 -21.26
CA SER A 93 -11.32 0.70 -20.20
C SER A 93 -10.71 1.26 -18.90
N PHE A 94 -10.21 2.50 -18.92
CA PHE A 94 -9.68 3.17 -17.74
C PHE A 94 -9.94 4.68 -17.77
N ARG A 95 -9.79 5.32 -16.60
CA ARG A 95 -9.82 6.76 -16.46
C ARG A 95 -8.87 7.24 -15.38
N VAL A 96 -7.96 8.15 -15.72
CA VAL A 96 -7.08 8.82 -14.76
C VAL A 96 -7.89 9.90 -14.02
N PHE A 97 -7.69 10.02 -12.72
CA PHE A 97 -8.33 11.01 -11.87
C PHE A 97 -7.36 11.61 -10.84
N SER A 98 -7.65 12.83 -10.40
CA SER A 98 -6.87 13.54 -9.39
C SER A 98 -7.73 14.59 -8.66
N GLY A 99 -7.13 15.27 -7.68
CA GLY A 99 -7.75 16.42 -7.01
C GLY A 99 -8.84 16.04 -6.01
N VAL A 100 -8.81 14.83 -5.45
CA VAL A 100 -9.81 14.37 -4.47
C VAL A 100 -9.29 14.67 -3.07
N ALA A 101 -9.50 15.88 -2.57
CA ALA A 101 -9.02 16.34 -1.27
C ALA A 101 -10.12 16.45 -0.19
N SER A 102 -11.40 16.41 -0.59
CA SER A 102 -12.55 16.52 0.29
C SER A 102 -13.68 15.56 -0.10
N ALA A 103 -14.66 15.38 0.77
CA ALA A 103 -15.85 14.57 0.49
C ALA A 103 -16.60 15.06 -0.76
N ALA A 104 -16.69 16.38 -0.96
CA ALA A 104 -17.33 16.96 -2.14
C ALA A 104 -16.58 16.61 -3.43
N ASP A 105 -15.25 16.52 -3.39
CA ASP A 105 -14.46 16.10 -4.55
C ASP A 105 -14.72 14.63 -4.89
N VAL A 106 -14.90 13.75 -3.89
CA VAL A 106 -15.28 12.35 -4.12
C VAL A 106 -16.59 12.28 -4.89
N ASP A 107 -17.59 13.08 -4.53
CA ASP A 107 -18.90 13.07 -5.19
C ASP A 107 -18.82 13.55 -6.65
N ASN A 108 -17.90 14.44 -6.96
CA ASN A 108 -17.77 15.12 -8.25
C ASN A 108 -16.70 14.53 -9.16
N VAL A 109 -15.73 13.75 -8.64
CA VAL A 109 -14.64 13.20 -9.46
C VAL A 109 -15.15 12.28 -10.56
N ALA A 110 -14.60 12.48 -11.76
CA ALA A 110 -14.95 11.67 -12.93
C ALA A 110 -14.19 10.33 -12.89
N LEU A 111 -14.88 9.26 -12.53
CA LEU A 111 -14.34 7.89 -12.47
C LEU A 111 -14.84 6.99 -13.59
N LYS A 112 -15.92 7.34 -14.27
CA LYS A 112 -16.58 6.48 -15.26
C LYS A 112 -15.68 6.18 -16.45
N CYS A 113 -15.60 4.91 -16.81
CA CYS A 113 -14.87 4.39 -17.95
C CYS A 113 -15.89 4.14 -19.08
N GLY A 114 -15.75 4.83 -20.23
CA GLY A 114 -16.73 4.72 -21.33
C GLY A 114 -18.19 5.01 -20.91
N GLY A 115 -18.40 5.78 -19.84
CA GLY A 115 -19.72 6.07 -19.28
C GLY A 115 -20.21 5.05 -18.21
N ALA A 116 -19.60 3.88 -18.08
CA ALA A 116 -19.93 2.86 -17.07
C ALA A 116 -19.26 3.15 -15.71
N THR A 117 -19.87 2.67 -14.63
CA THR A 117 -19.25 2.67 -13.29
C THR A 117 -17.98 1.80 -13.32
N PRO A 118 -16.85 2.27 -12.76
CA PRO A 118 -15.63 1.48 -12.75
C PRO A 118 -15.77 0.25 -11.84
N ASN A 119 -15.07 -0.83 -12.19
CA ASN A 119 -15.05 -2.05 -11.39
C ASN A 119 -14.07 -1.97 -10.22
N PHE A 120 -12.87 -1.42 -10.43
CA PHE A 120 -11.89 -1.19 -9.37
C PHE A 120 -11.05 0.07 -9.66
N ALA A 121 -10.22 0.49 -8.69
CA ALA A 121 -9.27 1.57 -8.93
C ALA A 121 -7.94 1.38 -8.20
N ILE A 122 -6.87 1.89 -8.82
CA ILE A 122 -5.55 2.07 -8.19
C ILE A 122 -5.47 3.51 -7.69
N VAL A 123 -5.12 3.68 -6.41
CA VAL A 123 -5.18 4.97 -5.70
C VAL A 123 -3.84 5.29 -5.03
N HIS A 124 -3.34 6.49 -5.26
CA HIS A 124 -2.25 7.08 -4.51
C HIS A 124 -2.82 8.23 -3.67
N ALA A 125 -2.37 8.37 -2.43
CA ALA A 125 -2.96 9.33 -1.52
C ALA A 125 -1.91 10.07 -0.68
N ASP A 126 -2.16 11.34 -0.39
CA ASP A 126 -1.30 12.14 0.47
C ASP A 126 -1.57 11.81 1.95
N PRO A 127 -0.57 11.35 2.71
CA PRO A 127 -0.71 11.03 4.13
C PRO A 127 -1.01 12.26 5.00
N HIS A 128 -0.75 13.47 4.53
CA HIS A 128 -1.04 14.71 5.26
C HIS A 128 -2.52 15.12 5.21
N ASN A 129 -3.30 14.52 4.31
CA ASN A 129 -4.75 14.76 4.30
C ASN A 129 -5.40 14.05 5.50
N ARG A 130 -5.88 14.82 6.48
CA ARG A 130 -6.46 14.30 7.73
C ARG A 130 -7.71 13.43 7.51
N HIS A 131 -8.34 13.54 6.36
CA HIS A 131 -9.55 12.80 5.99
C HIS A 131 -9.28 11.62 5.08
N VAL A 132 -8.00 11.28 4.84
CA VAL A 132 -7.62 10.27 3.84
C VAL A 132 -8.34 8.94 4.01
N ALA A 133 -8.52 8.45 5.23
CA ALA A 133 -9.24 7.20 5.50
C ALA A 133 -10.73 7.28 5.12
N ASP A 134 -11.40 8.40 5.43
CA ASP A 134 -12.80 8.64 5.03
C ASP A 134 -12.91 8.81 3.51
N LEU A 135 -11.97 9.52 2.88
CA LEU A 135 -11.95 9.69 1.42
C LEU A 135 -11.77 8.36 0.70
N VAL A 136 -10.87 7.48 1.18
CA VAL A 136 -10.69 6.13 0.64
C VAL A 136 -11.98 5.33 0.77
N SER A 137 -12.62 5.34 1.95
CA SER A 137 -13.88 4.63 2.18
C SER A 137 -15.01 5.13 1.27
N ARG A 138 -15.15 6.45 1.11
CA ARG A 138 -16.16 7.06 0.23
C ARG A 138 -15.90 6.77 -1.24
N LEU A 139 -14.61 6.87 -1.67
CA LEU A 139 -14.23 6.59 -3.05
C LEU A 139 -14.52 5.13 -3.43
N ALA A 140 -14.29 4.18 -2.50
CA ALA A 140 -14.67 2.79 -2.69
C ALA A 140 -16.18 2.62 -2.96
N GLY A 141 -17.03 3.42 -2.32
CA GLY A 141 -18.47 3.45 -2.58
C GLY A 141 -18.86 3.95 -3.98
N ARG A 142 -17.91 4.55 -4.73
CA ARG A 142 -18.10 5.01 -6.13
C ARG A 142 -17.65 3.98 -7.17
N VAL A 143 -17.07 2.88 -6.70
CA VAL A 143 -16.56 1.75 -7.51
C VAL A 143 -17.48 0.56 -7.31
N GLU A 144 -17.88 -0.14 -8.40
CA GLU A 144 -18.93 -1.18 -8.37
C GLU A 144 -18.58 -2.33 -7.40
N SER A 145 -17.36 -2.83 -7.45
CA SER A 145 -16.89 -3.87 -6.52
C SER A 145 -16.54 -3.33 -5.11
N GLY A 146 -16.49 -2.01 -4.93
CA GLY A 146 -15.95 -1.38 -3.74
C GLY A 146 -14.45 -1.60 -3.55
N PHE A 147 -13.74 -2.01 -4.59
CA PHE A 147 -12.36 -2.48 -4.50
C PHE A 147 -11.35 -1.42 -4.93
N LEU A 148 -10.62 -0.87 -3.96
CA LEU A 148 -9.47 -0.01 -4.20
C LEU A 148 -8.18 -0.74 -3.81
N VAL A 149 -7.10 -0.48 -4.53
CA VAL A 149 -5.74 -0.88 -4.18
C VAL A 149 -4.81 0.31 -4.33
N GLY A 150 -3.72 0.31 -3.59
CA GLY A 150 -2.77 1.42 -3.66
C GLY A 150 -2.09 1.68 -2.33
N GLY A 151 -1.72 2.94 -2.11
CA GLY A 151 -1.08 3.31 -0.85
C GLY A 151 -0.90 4.81 -0.67
N LEU A 152 -0.63 5.16 0.57
CA LEU A 152 -0.22 6.51 0.93
C LEU A 152 1.22 6.75 0.46
N THR A 153 1.42 7.85 -0.22
CA THR A 153 2.75 8.34 -0.60
C THR A 153 3.67 8.32 0.62
N SER A 154 4.90 7.91 0.43
CA SER A 154 5.92 7.97 1.46
C SER A 154 7.07 8.84 0.97
N SER A 155 7.44 9.85 1.72
CA SER A 155 8.52 10.76 1.32
C SER A 155 9.05 11.50 2.54
N ARG A 156 10.36 11.69 2.58
CA ARG A 156 11.03 12.59 3.53
C ARG A 156 10.98 14.06 3.08
N ARG A 157 10.40 14.31 1.89
CA ARG A 157 10.26 15.62 1.25
C ARG A 157 8.81 15.90 0.92
N GLN A 158 8.47 16.07 -0.35
CA GLN A 158 7.12 16.33 -0.84
C GLN A 158 6.39 15.00 -1.17
N ASN A 159 5.12 14.90 -0.81
CA ASN A 159 4.26 13.75 -1.12
C ASN A 159 3.59 13.92 -2.48
N LEU A 160 4.42 13.95 -3.52
CA LEU A 160 3.97 14.15 -4.90
C LEU A 160 3.41 12.87 -5.51
N GLN A 161 2.38 13.02 -6.32
CA GLN A 161 1.74 11.95 -7.08
C GLN A 161 1.76 12.30 -8.57
N VAL A 162 1.54 11.29 -9.40
CA VAL A 162 1.40 11.42 -10.85
C VAL A 162 -0.01 11.01 -11.26
N ALA A 163 -0.73 11.90 -11.90
CA ALA A 163 -2.04 11.63 -12.52
C ALA A 163 -2.18 12.56 -13.75
N ASP A 164 -1.57 12.16 -14.85
CA ASP A 164 -1.36 12.95 -16.08
C ASP A 164 -0.63 14.29 -15.87
N GLY A 165 -0.27 14.60 -14.65
CA GLY A 165 0.49 15.75 -14.18
C GLY A 165 1.02 15.44 -12.80
N VAL A 166 1.86 16.29 -12.26
CA VAL A 166 2.27 16.24 -10.86
C VAL A 166 1.18 16.86 -10.00
N VAL A 167 0.70 16.13 -9.00
CA VAL A 167 -0.38 16.55 -8.08
C VAL A 167 -0.01 16.24 -6.63
N GLU A 168 -0.69 16.89 -5.68
CA GLU A 168 -0.49 16.72 -4.24
C GLU A 168 -1.78 16.99 -3.46
N GLY A 169 -1.81 16.68 -2.17
CA GLY A 169 -2.83 17.13 -1.20
C GLY A 169 -4.10 16.30 -1.11
N GLY A 170 -4.25 15.23 -1.90
CA GLY A 170 -5.47 14.42 -1.91
C GLY A 170 -5.25 13.01 -2.43
N LEU A 171 -6.29 12.44 -3.00
CA LEU A 171 -6.23 11.16 -3.72
C LEU A 171 -6.12 11.42 -5.22
N SER A 172 -5.31 10.60 -5.87
CA SER A 172 -5.21 10.50 -7.33
C SER A 172 -5.07 9.04 -7.74
N GLY A 173 -5.20 8.74 -9.04
CA GLY A 173 -5.02 7.39 -9.51
C GLY A 173 -5.71 7.10 -10.83
N VAL A 174 -6.08 5.85 -11.01
CA VAL A 174 -6.76 5.36 -12.21
C VAL A 174 -7.87 4.38 -11.84
N SER A 175 -9.06 4.60 -12.37
CA SER A 175 -10.18 3.66 -12.31
C SER A 175 -10.22 2.80 -13.56
N PHE A 176 -10.73 1.57 -13.43
CA PHE A 176 -10.77 0.57 -14.49
C PHE A 176 -12.17 -0.02 -14.66
N ALA A 177 -12.55 -0.27 -15.90
CA ALA A 177 -13.78 -0.96 -16.26
C ALA A 177 -13.70 -2.47 -15.94
N ASP A 178 -14.81 -3.16 -16.07
CA ASP A 178 -14.96 -4.59 -15.80
C ASP A 178 -14.22 -5.52 -16.77
N ASN A 179 -13.87 -5.02 -17.96
CA ASN A 179 -13.04 -5.73 -18.94
C ASN A 179 -11.56 -5.81 -18.57
N VAL A 180 -11.13 -5.10 -17.51
CA VAL A 180 -9.77 -5.20 -16.96
C VAL A 180 -9.80 -6.13 -15.74
N THR A 181 -9.41 -7.38 -15.98
CA THR A 181 -9.43 -8.43 -14.93
C THR A 181 -8.16 -8.38 -14.08
N VAL A 182 -8.35 -8.43 -12.77
CA VAL A 182 -7.26 -8.44 -11.80
C VAL A 182 -7.45 -9.52 -10.73
N ALA A 183 -6.33 -10.00 -10.20
CA ALA A 183 -6.28 -10.84 -9.01
C ALA A 183 -5.51 -10.08 -7.92
N THR A 184 -6.14 -9.86 -6.78
CA THR A 184 -5.52 -9.11 -5.68
C THR A 184 -5.53 -9.90 -4.37
N ARG A 185 -4.44 -9.82 -3.62
CA ARG A 185 -4.32 -10.37 -2.27
C ARG A 185 -3.47 -9.44 -1.40
N LEU A 186 -3.74 -9.53 -0.09
CA LEU A 186 -3.03 -8.82 0.95
C LEU A 186 -2.22 -9.83 1.79
N THR A 187 -1.03 -9.42 2.23
CA THR A 187 -0.19 -10.15 3.18
C THR A 187 0.10 -9.29 4.41
N GLN A 188 0.05 -9.91 5.59
CA GLN A 188 0.33 -9.27 6.87
C GLN A 188 1.80 -9.50 7.28
N GLY A 189 2.35 -8.52 8.03
CA GLY A 189 3.71 -8.63 8.59
C GLY A 189 3.74 -8.83 10.11
N CYS A 190 2.58 -9.01 10.75
CA CYS A 190 2.45 -9.11 12.20
C CYS A 190 1.69 -10.38 12.59
N SER A 191 1.99 -10.93 13.78
CA SER A 191 1.29 -12.06 14.40
C SER A 191 0.66 -11.69 15.74
N PRO A 192 -0.53 -12.21 16.09
CA PRO A 192 -1.11 -12.04 17.41
C PRO A 192 -0.19 -12.59 18.52
N LEU A 193 -0.12 -11.88 19.65
CA LEU A 193 0.60 -12.29 20.86
C LEU A 193 -0.32 -12.91 21.89
N GLY A 194 -1.61 -12.53 21.87
CA GLY A 194 -2.62 -12.96 22.80
C GLY A 194 -4.00 -13.08 22.16
N PRO A 195 -5.04 -13.30 22.97
CA PRO A 195 -6.42 -13.38 22.50
C PRO A 195 -6.96 -12.00 22.06
N LYS A 196 -8.19 -12.01 21.53
CA LYS A 196 -8.97 -10.78 21.29
C LYS A 196 -9.62 -10.34 22.60
N HIS A 197 -9.54 -9.06 22.90
CA HIS A 197 -10.15 -8.40 24.04
C HIS A 197 -11.24 -7.44 23.61
N VAL A 198 -12.21 -7.18 24.48
CA VAL A 198 -13.23 -6.15 24.28
C VAL A 198 -12.80 -4.87 25.00
N VAL A 199 -12.77 -3.75 24.31
CA VAL A 199 -12.58 -2.43 24.93
C VAL A 199 -13.80 -2.12 25.79
N THR A 200 -13.64 -2.10 27.10
CA THR A 200 -14.74 -1.82 28.02
C THR A 200 -14.81 -0.36 28.43
N ALA A 201 -13.69 0.38 28.35
CA ALA A 201 -13.66 1.83 28.48
C ALA A 201 -12.53 2.42 27.63
N SER A 202 -12.81 3.54 26.95
CA SER A 202 -11.84 4.29 26.16
C SER A 202 -12.16 5.79 26.15
N GLN A 203 -11.15 6.60 25.84
CA GLN A 203 -11.30 8.03 25.60
C GLN A 203 -10.46 8.39 24.37
N GLN A 204 -11.13 8.73 23.26
CA GLN A 204 -10.50 8.96 21.96
C GLN A 204 -9.66 7.74 21.54
N ASN A 205 -8.35 7.87 21.47
CA ASN A 205 -7.39 6.82 21.11
C ASN A 205 -6.72 6.15 22.32
N VAL A 206 -7.19 6.45 23.53
CA VAL A 206 -6.65 5.87 24.79
C VAL A 206 -7.57 4.76 25.27
N ILE A 207 -7.01 3.58 25.43
CA ILE A 207 -7.67 2.39 26.01
C ILE A 207 -7.49 2.46 27.53
N ILE A 208 -8.59 2.51 28.24
CA ILE A 208 -8.63 2.58 29.72
C ILE A 208 -8.76 1.16 30.29
N SER A 209 -9.70 0.39 29.75
CA SER A 209 -9.91 -1.00 30.22
C SER A 209 -10.24 -1.96 29.07
N LEU A 210 -9.78 -3.18 29.24
CA LEU A 210 -10.02 -4.33 28.39
C LEU A 210 -10.64 -5.45 29.24
N ASP A 211 -11.77 -6.01 28.81
CA ASP A 211 -12.52 -7.06 29.52
C ASP A 211 -12.79 -6.71 31.01
N GLY A 212 -13.01 -5.42 31.30
CA GLY A 212 -13.24 -4.92 32.65
C GLY A 212 -11.97 -4.74 33.51
N ARG A 213 -10.77 -4.95 32.97
CA ARG A 213 -9.48 -4.84 33.66
C ARG A 213 -8.68 -3.66 33.10
N ALA A 214 -7.73 -3.13 33.86
CA ALA A 214 -6.87 -2.06 33.37
C ALA A 214 -6.12 -2.50 32.11
N ALA A 215 -6.14 -1.64 31.07
CA ALA A 215 -5.61 -1.99 29.74
C ALA A 215 -4.14 -2.42 29.76
N LEU A 216 -3.30 -1.73 30.54
CA LEU A 216 -1.88 -2.03 30.65
C LEU A 216 -1.60 -3.39 31.35
N ASP A 217 -2.46 -3.82 32.27
CA ASP A 217 -2.29 -5.10 32.94
C ASP A 217 -2.56 -6.27 31.97
N VAL A 218 -3.65 -6.18 31.20
CA VAL A 218 -3.97 -7.14 30.14
C VAL A 218 -2.86 -7.17 29.08
N PHE A 219 -2.41 -6.00 28.64
CA PHE A 219 -1.33 -5.88 27.66
C PHE A 219 -0.04 -6.59 28.12
N LYS A 220 0.39 -6.37 29.38
CA LYS A 220 1.59 -7.00 29.94
C LYS A 220 1.49 -8.52 29.98
N GLU A 221 0.31 -9.06 30.25
CA GLU A 221 0.05 -10.50 30.22
C GLU A 221 0.22 -11.05 28.80
N ASP A 222 -0.39 -10.40 27.81
CA ASP A 222 -0.33 -10.83 26.42
C ASP A 222 1.07 -10.80 25.82
N ILE A 223 1.83 -9.73 26.10
CA ILE A 223 3.19 -9.61 25.55
C ILE A 223 4.21 -10.49 26.32
N GLY A 224 3.84 -11.00 27.48
CA GLY A 224 4.65 -11.85 28.32
C GLY A 224 5.73 -11.12 29.11
N GLU A 225 6.24 -11.77 30.16
CA GLU A 225 7.17 -11.17 31.12
C GLU A 225 8.42 -10.57 30.48
N SER A 226 8.96 -11.21 29.43
CA SER A 226 10.20 -10.78 28.79
C SER A 226 10.09 -9.38 28.20
N LEU A 227 9.00 -9.09 27.47
CA LEU A 227 8.74 -7.77 26.89
C LEU A 227 8.19 -6.79 27.93
N ALA A 228 7.40 -7.27 28.89
CA ALA A 228 6.79 -6.44 29.93
C ALA A 228 7.80 -5.82 30.92
N ARG A 229 9.03 -6.36 31.00
CA ARG A 229 10.11 -5.84 31.89
C ARG A 229 10.62 -4.47 31.47
N ASP A 230 10.61 -4.15 30.15
CA ASP A 230 11.09 -2.88 29.63
C ASP A 230 10.19 -2.40 28.48
N LEU A 231 9.13 -1.67 28.86
CA LEU A 231 8.16 -1.12 27.92
C LEU A 231 8.73 -0.06 26.97
N ASN A 232 9.92 0.48 27.24
CA ASN A 232 10.56 1.44 26.33
C ASN A 232 11.12 0.73 25.08
N ARG A 233 11.37 -0.55 25.12
CA ARG A 233 11.96 -1.34 24.03
C ARG A 233 10.94 -1.98 23.09
N ILE A 234 9.64 -1.91 23.39
CA ILE A 234 8.59 -2.53 22.57
C ILE A 234 8.16 -1.68 21.37
N GLY A 235 8.55 -0.40 21.35
CA GLY A 235 8.26 0.50 20.24
C GLY A 235 8.76 -0.07 18.90
N GLY A 236 7.87 -0.11 17.89
CA GLY A 236 8.17 -0.67 16.58
C GLY A 236 8.25 -2.22 16.52
N GLN A 237 8.00 -2.92 17.63
CA GLN A 237 7.95 -4.38 17.72
C GLN A 237 6.56 -4.89 18.06
N VAL A 238 5.83 -4.19 18.93
CA VAL A 238 4.49 -4.54 19.39
C VAL A 238 3.48 -3.49 18.95
N PHE A 239 2.33 -3.94 18.52
CA PHE A 239 1.27 -3.14 17.92
C PHE A 239 -0.10 -3.55 18.46
N ALA A 240 -1.10 -2.71 18.24
CA ALA A 240 -2.50 -3.08 18.41
C ALA A 240 -3.05 -3.62 17.08
N GLY A 241 -3.67 -4.79 17.13
CA GLY A 241 -4.44 -5.37 16.04
C GLY A 241 -5.93 -5.14 16.26
N LEU A 242 -6.61 -4.57 15.27
CA LEU A 242 -8.05 -4.30 15.30
C LEU A 242 -8.76 -5.26 14.35
N PRO A 243 -9.40 -6.32 14.85
CA PRO A 243 -10.13 -7.27 14.02
C PRO A 243 -11.21 -6.60 13.18
N ILE A 244 -11.30 -6.99 11.92
CA ILE A 244 -12.31 -6.47 10.99
C ILE A 244 -13.60 -7.25 11.17
N ALA A 245 -14.67 -6.59 11.60
CA ALA A 245 -15.96 -7.22 11.74
C ALA A 245 -16.48 -7.76 10.39
N GLY A 246 -16.91 -9.03 10.38
CA GLY A 246 -17.42 -9.69 9.16
C GLY A 246 -16.34 -10.16 8.19
N SER A 247 -15.05 -10.06 8.53
CA SER A 247 -13.98 -10.68 7.73
C SER A 247 -13.99 -12.19 7.92
N ASP A 248 -14.10 -12.94 6.84
CA ASP A 248 -13.97 -14.39 6.77
C ASP A 248 -12.50 -14.84 6.65
N THR A 249 -11.60 -13.92 6.31
CA THR A 249 -10.15 -14.15 6.18
C THR A 249 -9.39 -13.99 7.48
N GLY A 250 -10.05 -13.48 8.55
CA GLY A 250 -9.42 -13.20 9.83
C GLY A 250 -8.50 -11.97 9.83
N ASP A 251 -8.61 -11.12 8.84
CA ASP A 251 -7.81 -9.91 8.70
C ASP A 251 -8.06 -8.91 9.83
N TYR A 252 -7.05 -8.13 10.13
CA TYR A 252 -7.09 -7.06 11.13
C TYR A 252 -6.23 -5.87 10.71
N LEU A 253 -6.61 -4.70 11.21
CA LEU A 253 -5.82 -3.49 11.01
C LEU A 253 -4.74 -3.41 12.09
N VAL A 254 -3.50 -3.15 11.69
CA VAL A 254 -2.40 -2.95 12.64
C VAL A 254 -2.22 -1.46 12.89
N ARG A 255 -2.10 -1.07 14.15
CA ARG A 255 -1.91 0.32 14.61
C ARG A 255 -0.76 0.41 15.60
N ASN A 256 0.00 1.49 15.49
CA ASN A 256 1.07 1.77 16.44
C ASN A 256 0.53 1.94 17.86
N LEU A 257 1.31 1.50 18.84
CA LEU A 257 1.21 2.00 20.20
C LEU A 257 1.85 3.38 20.22
N VAL A 258 1.06 4.42 20.48
CA VAL A 258 1.55 5.82 20.47
C VAL A 258 1.89 6.33 21.86
N GLY A 259 1.50 5.61 22.90
CA GLY A 259 1.86 5.93 24.27
C GLY A 259 1.45 4.85 25.27
N ILE A 260 2.21 4.76 26.36
CA ILE A 260 1.88 3.93 27.52
C ILE A 260 2.03 4.81 28.77
N ASP A 261 1.01 4.82 29.60
CA ASP A 261 1.01 5.49 30.91
C ASP A 261 1.01 4.45 32.03
N PRO A 262 2.18 4.13 32.60
CA PRO A 262 2.28 3.15 33.68
C PRO A 262 1.59 3.57 34.98
N ALA A 263 1.53 4.89 35.26
CA ALA A 263 0.94 5.40 36.49
C ALA A 263 -0.59 5.21 36.52
N ASN A 264 -1.25 5.50 35.39
CA ASN A 264 -2.70 5.34 35.24
C ASN A 264 -3.10 4.02 34.56
N ARG A 265 -2.13 3.20 34.17
CA ARG A 265 -2.30 1.89 33.50
C ARG A 265 -3.05 1.97 32.18
N LEU A 266 -2.74 3.01 31.36
CA LEU A 266 -3.38 3.29 30.09
C LEU A 266 -2.49 2.94 28.90
N ILE A 267 -3.13 2.72 27.73
CA ILE A 267 -2.45 2.53 26.44
C ILE A 267 -3.11 3.43 25.41
N ALA A 268 -2.31 4.21 24.69
CA ALA A 268 -2.76 4.96 23.54
C ALA A 268 -2.31 4.28 22.23
N ILE A 269 -3.22 4.20 21.26
CA ILE A 269 -2.96 3.60 19.94
C ILE A 269 -3.23 4.61 18.82
N GLY A 270 -2.77 4.31 17.59
CA GLY A 270 -2.96 5.16 16.42
C GLY A 270 -4.36 5.04 15.78
N GLU A 271 -5.41 4.83 16.58
CA GLU A 271 -6.80 4.72 16.11
C GLU A 271 -7.78 5.22 17.18
N LEU A 272 -8.89 5.82 16.77
CA LEU A 272 -9.99 6.17 17.68
C LEU A 272 -10.80 4.93 18.03
N LEU A 273 -11.05 4.70 19.31
CA LEU A 273 -11.76 3.52 19.78
C LEU A 273 -13.01 3.90 20.58
N GLN A 274 -14.03 3.07 20.42
CA GLN A 274 -15.25 3.15 21.21
C GLN A 274 -15.35 1.89 22.10
N PRO A 275 -15.99 1.98 23.29
CA PRO A 275 -16.37 0.80 24.05
C PRO A 275 -17.17 -0.19 23.18
N GLY A 276 -16.86 -1.48 23.33
CA GLY A 276 -17.40 -2.56 22.50
C GLY A 276 -16.51 -2.92 21.29
N ALA A 277 -15.52 -2.11 20.93
CA ALA A 277 -14.55 -2.46 19.91
C ALA A 277 -13.68 -3.66 20.36
N SER A 278 -13.26 -4.49 19.40
CA SER A 278 -12.30 -5.57 19.65
C SER A 278 -10.86 -5.10 19.38
N VAL A 279 -9.94 -5.47 20.25
CA VAL A 279 -8.51 -5.26 20.09
C VAL A 279 -7.74 -6.51 20.49
N MET A 280 -6.60 -6.74 19.89
CA MET A 280 -5.59 -7.72 20.30
C MET A 280 -4.22 -7.07 20.19
N PHE A 281 -3.21 -7.67 20.80
CA PHE A 281 -1.84 -7.22 20.61
C PHE A 281 -1.11 -8.14 19.65
N CYS A 282 -0.27 -7.57 18.81
CA CYS A 282 0.49 -8.32 17.83
C CYS A 282 1.92 -7.81 17.75
N ARG A 283 2.82 -8.67 17.28
CA ARG A 283 4.20 -8.29 17.04
C ARG A 283 4.59 -8.49 15.58
N ARG A 284 5.51 -7.69 15.14
CA ARG A 284 6.18 -7.85 13.86
C ARG A 284 7.27 -8.90 14.00
N ASP A 285 7.26 -9.93 13.15
CA ASP A 285 8.32 -10.94 13.14
C ASP A 285 8.50 -11.50 11.71
N THR A 286 9.77 -11.72 11.35
CA THR A 286 10.20 -12.17 10.03
C THR A 286 9.62 -13.54 9.66
N LYS A 287 9.54 -14.47 10.62
CA LYS A 287 9.03 -15.82 10.35
C LYS A 287 7.56 -15.76 9.91
N THR A 288 6.73 -15.08 10.72
CA THR A 288 5.30 -14.92 10.40
C THR A 288 5.09 -14.17 9.10
N ALA A 289 5.90 -13.13 8.82
CA ALA A 289 5.81 -12.38 7.56
C ALA A 289 6.11 -13.28 6.35
N ASN A 290 7.13 -14.13 6.43
CA ASN A 290 7.47 -15.09 5.36
C ASN A 290 6.37 -16.15 5.17
N GLU A 291 5.86 -16.71 6.26
CA GLU A 291 4.78 -17.71 6.21
C GLU A 291 3.50 -17.13 5.59
N ASP A 292 3.12 -15.92 5.99
CA ASP A 292 1.93 -15.26 5.47
C ASP A 292 2.11 -14.83 4.01
N MET A 293 3.30 -14.34 3.64
CA MET A 293 3.64 -14.02 2.25
C MET A 293 3.53 -15.28 1.37
N THR A 294 4.08 -16.40 1.82
CA THR A 294 3.99 -17.69 1.11
C THR A 294 2.54 -18.12 0.94
N ARG A 295 1.74 -18.06 2.01
CA ARG A 295 0.30 -18.36 2.00
C ARG A 295 -0.46 -17.49 0.98
N MET A 296 -0.18 -16.19 0.97
CA MET A 296 -0.77 -15.22 0.06
C MET A 296 -0.43 -15.56 -1.40
N LEU A 297 0.85 -15.84 -1.70
CA LEU A 297 1.32 -16.18 -3.05
C LEU A 297 0.73 -17.50 -3.55
N GLU A 298 0.62 -18.51 -2.69
CA GLU A 298 -0.06 -19.77 -3.02
C GLU A 298 -1.54 -19.56 -3.30
N SER A 299 -2.22 -18.73 -2.50
CA SER A 299 -3.63 -18.42 -2.67
C SER A 299 -3.89 -17.72 -4.00
N ILE A 300 -3.07 -16.71 -4.36
CA ILE A 300 -3.23 -16.00 -5.63
C ILE A 300 -2.94 -16.93 -6.81
N ARG A 301 -1.90 -17.77 -6.72
CA ARG A 301 -1.56 -18.76 -7.75
C ARG A 301 -2.67 -19.78 -7.99
N LYS A 302 -3.32 -20.27 -6.93
CA LYS A 302 -4.45 -21.21 -7.04
C LYS A 302 -5.69 -20.57 -7.67
N GLY A 303 -5.88 -19.27 -7.53
CA GLY A 303 -7.00 -18.53 -8.12
C GLY A 303 -6.78 -18.05 -9.56
N MET A 304 -5.57 -18.19 -10.10
CA MET A 304 -5.25 -17.76 -11.47
C MET A 304 -5.30 -18.92 -12.45
N PHE A 305 -5.92 -18.69 -13.61
CA PHE A 305 -5.96 -19.63 -14.73
C PHE A 305 -4.86 -19.37 -15.78
N SER A 306 -4.16 -18.23 -15.67
CA SER A 306 -3.11 -17.81 -16.59
C SER A 306 -1.95 -17.18 -15.82
N ARG A 307 -0.79 -17.02 -16.49
CA ARG A 307 0.33 -16.28 -15.92
C ARG A 307 -0.02 -14.80 -15.80
N PRO A 308 0.49 -14.10 -14.76
CA PRO A 308 0.36 -12.65 -14.67
C PRO A 308 0.96 -11.97 -15.90
N ARG A 309 0.24 -11.01 -16.46
CA ARG A 309 0.72 -10.20 -17.59
C ARG A 309 1.48 -8.96 -17.11
N GLY A 310 1.10 -8.44 -15.97
CA GLY A 310 1.71 -7.35 -15.26
C GLY A 310 1.17 -7.26 -13.85
N GLY A 311 1.76 -6.42 -13.00
CA GLY A 311 1.26 -6.25 -11.65
C GLY A 311 1.78 -5.00 -10.97
N VAL A 312 1.11 -4.62 -9.89
CA VAL A 312 1.55 -3.58 -8.98
C VAL A 312 1.66 -4.15 -7.57
N TYR A 313 2.68 -3.71 -6.84
CA TYR A 313 2.92 -4.12 -5.47
C TYR A 313 3.12 -2.91 -4.56
N TYR A 314 2.30 -2.82 -3.53
CA TYR A 314 2.33 -1.76 -2.52
C TYR A 314 2.72 -2.39 -1.20
N SER A 315 3.94 -2.12 -0.73
CA SER A 315 4.50 -2.68 0.50
C SER A 315 4.68 -1.58 1.54
N CYS A 316 4.41 -1.88 2.80
CA CYS A 316 4.65 -0.94 3.88
C CYS A 316 6.13 -0.57 4.00
N VAL A 317 6.45 0.68 4.30
CA VAL A 317 7.83 1.13 4.62
C VAL A 317 8.47 0.33 5.77
N GLY A 318 7.66 -0.31 6.60
CA GLY A 318 8.10 -1.22 7.65
C GLY A 318 8.40 -2.64 7.17
N ARG A 319 8.28 -2.96 5.88
CA ARG A 319 8.57 -4.27 5.27
C ARG A 319 9.92 -4.24 4.53
N GLY A 320 10.03 -4.89 3.40
CA GLY A 320 11.26 -4.94 2.61
C GLY A 320 12.45 -5.46 3.41
N ALA A 321 13.62 -4.91 3.16
CA ALA A 321 14.87 -5.36 3.78
C ALA A 321 14.84 -5.38 5.32
N SER A 322 14.06 -4.51 5.96
CA SER A 322 13.97 -4.44 7.43
C SER A 322 13.16 -5.60 8.07
N LEU A 323 12.37 -6.32 7.29
CA LEU A 323 11.55 -7.43 7.75
C LEU A 323 11.92 -8.76 7.09
N PHE A 324 12.18 -8.76 5.78
CA PHE A 324 12.47 -9.97 5.01
C PHE A 324 13.97 -10.25 4.87
N GLY A 325 14.81 -9.27 5.15
CA GLY A 325 16.26 -9.36 4.98
C GLY A 325 16.75 -8.58 3.75
N PRO A 326 18.08 -8.47 3.59
CA PRO A 326 18.71 -7.75 2.48
C PRO A 326 18.42 -8.43 1.13
N ASP A 327 18.87 -7.78 0.05
CA ASP A 327 18.84 -8.35 -1.30
C ASP A 327 17.45 -8.55 -1.92
N SER A 328 16.46 -7.72 -1.55
CA SER A 328 15.12 -7.73 -2.14
C SER A 328 14.34 -9.04 -1.96
N GLU A 329 14.49 -9.68 -0.81
CA GLU A 329 13.91 -11.00 -0.54
C GLU A 329 12.38 -11.02 -0.74
N GLU A 330 11.68 -9.97 -0.33
CA GLU A 330 10.23 -9.87 -0.49
C GLU A 330 9.82 -9.93 -1.99
N LEU A 331 10.51 -9.20 -2.87
CA LEU A 331 10.23 -9.21 -4.32
C LEU A 331 10.71 -10.49 -5.01
N LYS A 332 11.78 -11.12 -4.49
CA LYS A 332 12.23 -12.42 -4.97
C LYS A 332 11.20 -13.52 -4.68
N MET A 333 10.56 -13.52 -3.50
CA MET A 333 9.48 -14.45 -3.17
C MET A 333 8.33 -14.36 -4.19
N ILE A 334 7.94 -13.13 -4.60
CA ILE A 334 6.91 -12.95 -5.64
C ILE A 334 7.35 -13.57 -6.96
N ARG A 335 8.56 -13.28 -7.42
CA ARG A 335 9.13 -13.79 -8.68
C ARG A 335 9.25 -15.31 -8.67
N GLU A 336 9.72 -15.89 -7.57
CA GLU A 336 9.89 -17.35 -7.43
C GLU A 336 8.56 -18.10 -7.44
N ALA A 337 7.53 -17.54 -6.77
CA ALA A 337 6.22 -18.19 -6.68
C ALA A 337 5.38 -18.06 -7.95
N LEU A 338 5.45 -16.92 -8.65
CA LEU A 338 4.56 -16.58 -9.77
C LEU A 338 5.26 -16.51 -11.13
N GLY A 339 6.61 -16.65 -11.15
CA GLY A 339 7.43 -16.48 -12.34
C GLY A 339 7.79 -15.02 -12.58
N GLU A 340 8.58 -14.77 -13.62
CA GLU A 340 9.00 -13.43 -14.02
C GLU A 340 7.89 -12.77 -14.86
N PHE A 341 7.45 -11.60 -14.47
CA PHE A 341 6.47 -10.75 -15.15
C PHE A 341 6.72 -9.28 -14.80
N PRO A 342 6.25 -8.31 -15.60
CA PRO A 342 6.34 -6.89 -15.29
C PRO A 342 5.66 -6.56 -13.96
N LEU A 343 6.42 -6.11 -12.97
CA LEU A 343 5.94 -5.72 -11.66
C LEU A 343 6.59 -4.41 -11.24
N VAL A 344 5.78 -3.43 -10.83
CA VAL A 344 6.25 -2.17 -10.25
C VAL A 344 5.41 -1.77 -9.04
N GLY A 345 5.93 -0.87 -8.24
CA GLY A 345 5.22 -0.36 -7.08
C GLY A 345 6.12 0.49 -6.19
N PHE A 346 5.70 0.72 -4.96
CA PHE A 346 6.46 1.54 -4.04
C PHE A 346 6.22 1.12 -2.58
N PHE A 347 7.12 1.57 -1.71
CA PHE A 347 6.97 1.41 -0.26
C PHE A 347 6.06 2.50 0.29
N CYS A 348 4.91 2.12 0.84
CA CYS A 348 3.82 2.99 1.27
C CYS A 348 3.94 3.39 2.73
N ASN A 349 3.38 4.55 3.08
CA ASN A 349 3.13 4.94 4.47
C ASN A 349 1.72 4.53 4.94
N GLY A 350 1.24 3.40 4.47
CA GLY A 350 -0.08 2.80 4.67
C GLY A 350 -0.64 2.28 3.35
N GLU A 351 -1.10 1.04 3.35
CA GLU A 351 -1.59 0.34 2.16
C GLU A 351 -3.11 0.48 2.06
N ILE A 352 -3.59 0.72 0.83
CA ILE A 352 -5.01 0.74 0.51
C ILE A 352 -5.41 -0.64 0.00
N SER A 353 -6.39 -1.26 0.66
CA SER A 353 -7.04 -2.47 0.17
C SER A 353 -8.54 -2.42 0.48
N HIS A 354 -9.38 -2.64 -0.54
CA HIS A 354 -10.81 -2.38 -0.49
C HIS A 354 -11.11 -0.92 -0.10
N ASN A 355 -11.82 -0.72 0.98
CA ASN A 355 -12.24 0.60 1.47
C ASN A 355 -11.47 1.03 2.73
N ARG A 356 -10.27 0.48 2.99
CA ARG A 356 -9.54 0.67 4.24
C ARG A 356 -8.06 0.98 4.02
N LEU A 357 -7.50 1.63 5.04
CA LEU A 357 -6.06 1.78 5.20
C LEU A 357 -5.51 0.73 6.14
N TYR A 358 -4.53 -0.01 5.65
CA TYR A 358 -3.76 -1.00 6.40
C TYR A 358 -2.39 -0.43 6.77
N GLY A 359 -1.69 -1.13 7.64
CA GLY A 359 -0.30 -0.87 7.97
C GLY A 359 0.43 -2.19 8.18
N TYR A 360 1.71 -2.21 7.88
CA TYR A 360 2.57 -3.39 7.98
C TYR A 360 2.15 -4.53 7.04
N THR A 361 1.48 -4.19 5.95
CA THR A 361 0.97 -5.14 4.96
C THR A 361 1.68 -4.98 3.61
N GLY A 362 1.44 -5.93 2.72
CA GLY A 362 1.75 -5.82 1.30
C GLY A 362 0.51 -6.15 0.48
N VAL A 363 0.20 -5.34 -0.52
CA VAL A 363 -0.94 -5.54 -1.42
C VAL A 363 -0.43 -5.82 -2.82
N LEU A 364 -0.61 -7.06 -3.29
CA LEU A 364 -0.24 -7.49 -4.63
C LEU A 364 -1.49 -7.52 -5.51
N THR A 365 -1.44 -6.80 -6.62
CA THR A 365 -2.49 -6.79 -7.64
C THR A 365 -1.90 -7.17 -8.98
N LEU A 366 -2.43 -8.21 -9.59
CA LEU A 366 -1.97 -8.80 -10.85
C LEU A 366 -3.02 -8.57 -11.94
N PHE A 367 -2.59 -8.07 -13.09
CA PHE A 367 -3.38 -8.06 -14.31
C PHE A 367 -3.29 -9.46 -14.96
N VAL A 368 -4.41 -10.10 -15.21
CA VAL A 368 -4.52 -11.50 -15.65
C VAL A 368 -5.27 -11.64 -16.98
#